data_db618886884c123f0c6ce1f7f2d58a1c
#
_entry.id   db618886884c123f0c6ce1f7f2d58a1c
#
_cell.length_a   1.000
_cell.length_b   1.000
_cell.length_c   1.000
_cell.angle_alpha   90.00
_cell.angle_beta   90.00
_cell.angle_gamma   90.00
#
_symmetry.space_group_name_H-M   'P 1'
#
loop_
_entity.id
_entity.type
_entity.pdbx_description
1 polymer ?
#
loop_
_entity_poly.entity_id
_entity_poly.type
_entity_poly.pdbx_seq_one_letter_code
_entity_poly.pdbx_strand_id
1 'polypeptide(L)'
;DVSSFVAVGLTSMIVLQAFIIVGGVTRLIPLTGLTLPFISQGGSSLLASFIIVGFLLRCGDEGTGVGQEMASATTSLHANSVLGRVSLGKRLNHSMLLCSALFALLVANLTLIMVVQADYYQNMPGNNHTLAKEARSERGTIATYDGVVLARSVKEEDGTYEREYPAGDLASHVVGYSSPQFGNSGIEKAYNDTLKGEENFASWTDVLNSFAGIGTAGNDVTLTLNSKIQQAAQDALAGRKGACVVMDPDTGAILAMASAPTYNAADFAAVIEQANANPENSTLV
;
A
#
# COMPACT_ATOMS: atom_id res chain seq x y z
N ASP A 1 27.80 37.68 18.37
CA ASP A 1 28.12 36.96 17.12
C ASP A 1 26.85 36.55 16.41
N VAL A 2 26.76 36.81 15.10
CA VAL A 2 25.55 36.51 14.29
C VAL A 2 25.25 35.03 14.34
N SER A 3 26.26 34.16 14.29
CA SER A 3 26.11 32.70 14.36
C SER A 3 25.46 32.22 15.68
N SER A 4 25.76 32.86 16.79
CA SER A 4 25.15 32.55 18.10
C SER A 4 23.65 32.91 18.11
N PHE A 5 23.27 34.06 17.55
CA PHE A 5 21.87 34.45 17.45
C PHE A 5 21.08 33.53 16.53
N VAL A 6 21.66 33.11 15.38
CA VAL A 6 21.07 32.16 14.47
C VAL A 6 20.89 30.80 15.15
N ALA A 7 21.90 30.32 15.89
CA ALA A 7 21.81 29.06 16.60
C ALA A 7 20.70 29.06 17.68
N VAL A 8 20.58 30.14 18.45
CA VAL A 8 19.53 30.32 19.46
C VAL A 8 18.17 30.36 18.79
N GLY A 9 18.02 31.10 17.67
CA GLY A 9 16.78 31.19 16.90
C GLY A 9 16.33 29.82 16.36
N LEU A 10 17.23 29.07 15.73
CA LEU A 10 16.92 27.74 15.18
C LEU A 10 16.58 26.71 16.28
N THR A 11 17.32 26.76 17.39
CA THR A 11 17.04 25.86 18.53
C THR A 11 15.70 26.19 19.17
N SER A 12 15.39 27.48 19.38
CA SER A 12 14.09 27.90 19.93
C SER A 12 12.92 27.50 19.04
N MET A 13 13.10 27.54 17.73
CA MET A 13 12.06 27.11 16.77
C MET A 13 11.72 25.62 16.93
N ILE A 14 12.74 24.73 17.01
CA ILE A 14 12.54 23.30 17.22
C ILE A 14 11.87 23.03 18.57
N VAL A 15 12.36 23.69 19.64
CA VAL A 15 11.81 23.51 20.99
C VAL A 15 10.36 23.99 21.06
N LEU A 16 10.05 25.15 20.48
CA LEU A 16 8.71 25.71 20.45
C LEU A 16 7.75 24.78 19.66
N GLN A 17 8.19 24.27 18.52
CA GLN A 17 7.41 23.33 17.72
C GLN A 17 7.11 22.04 18.50
N ALA A 18 8.11 21.48 19.16
CA ALA A 18 7.93 20.29 20.01
C ALA A 18 6.97 20.58 21.17
N PHE A 19 7.11 21.75 21.82
CA PHE A 19 6.25 22.16 22.93
C PHE A 19 4.79 22.31 22.52
N ILE A 20 4.51 22.95 21.37
CA ILE A 20 3.15 23.11 20.84
C ILE A 20 2.51 21.74 20.55
N ILE A 21 3.27 20.79 20.00
CA ILE A 21 2.77 19.47 19.66
C ILE A 21 2.48 18.66 20.92
N VAL A 22 3.40 18.63 21.87
CA VAL A 22 3.21 17.96 23.17
C VAL A 22 2.01 18.58 23.90
N GLY A 23 1.91 19.91 23.89
CA GLY A 23 0.77 20.64 24.45
C GLY A 23 -0.57 20.26 23.80
N GLY A 24 -0.59 20.08 22.47
CA GLY A 24 -1.77 19.62 21.73
C GLY A 24 -2.16 18.20 22.10
N VAL A 25 -1.19 17.27 22.18
CA VAL A 25 -1.44 15.87 22.56
C VAL A 25 -1.94 15.75 24.01
N THR A 26 -1.40 16.57 24.92
CA THR A 26 -1.84 16.61 26.32
C THR A 26 -3.13 17.41 26.55
N ARG A 27 -3.76 17.93 25.47
CA ARG A 27 -4.97 18.79 25.52
C ARG A 27 -4.78 20.10 26.28
N LEU A 28 -3.56 20.56 26.48
CA LEU A 28 -3.24 21.84 27.09
C LEU A 28 -3.48 23.00 26.09
N ILE A 29 -3.31 22.72 24.79
CA ILE A 29 -3.47 23.65 23.68
C ILE A 29 -4.35 22.93 22.62
N PRO A 30 -5.14 23.65 21.79
CA PRO A 30 -5.86 23.05 20.68
C PRO A 30 -4.93 22.31 19.72
N LEU A 31 -5.36 21.16 19.18
CA LEU A 31 -4.62 20.36 18.22
C LEU A 31 -4.25 21.20 16.99
N THR A 32 -2.97 21.31 16.68
CA THR A 32 -2.43 22.19 15.64
C THR A 32 -2.02 21.41 14.41
N GLY A 33 -2.22 20.24 14.15
CA GLY A 33 -1.83 19.51 12.91
C GLY A 33 -0.35 19.64 12.49
N LEU A 34 0.51 20.18 13.36
CA LEU A 34 1.94 20.30 13.12
C LEU A 34 2.61 18.93 13.28
N THR A 35 3.64 18.67 12.47
CA THR A 35 4.42 17.44 12.53
C THR A 35 5.54 17.55 13.57
N LEU A 36 5.72 16.52 14.40
CA LEU A 36 6.81 16.48 15.39
C LEU A 36 8.16 16.35 14.66
N PRO A 37 9.15 17.22 14.95
CA PRO A 37 10.46 17.15 14.32
C PRO A 37 11.08 15.76 14.48
N PHE A 38 11.60 15.19 13.40
CA PHE A 38 12.26 13.87 13.30
C PHE A 38 11.39 12.62 13.57
N ILE A 39 10.16 12.74 14.08
CA ILE A 39 9.33 11.60 14.51
C ILE A 39 8.11 11.43 13.63
N SER A 40 7.46 12.53 13.20
CA SER A 40 6.24 12.46 12.40
C SER A 40 6.52 12.14 10.94
N GLN A 41 5.62 11.38 10.31
CA GLN A 41 5.65 11.08 8.88
C GLN A 41 5.33 12.34 8.05
N GLY A 42 6.37 13.00 7.58
CA GLY A 42 6.25 14.15 6.69
C GLY A 42 7.58 14.39 5.98
N GLY A 43 7.71 14.00 4.70
CA GLY A 43 8.97 14.09 3.95
C GLY A 43 9.55 15.51 3.93
N SER A 44 8.72 16.54 3.75
CA SER A 44 9.13 17.95 3.78
C SER A 44 9.55 18.43 5.18
N SER A 45 8.84 18.00 6.22
CA SER A 45 9.17 18.32 7.61
C SER A 45 10.49 17.70 8.04
N LEU A 46 10.73 16.47 7.64
CA LEU A 46 11.98 15.76 7.94
C LEU A 46 13.18 16.42 7.24
N LEU A 47 13.02 16.79 5.98
CA LEU A 47 14.04 17.51 5.21
C LEU A 47 14.35 18.88 5.84
N ALA A 48 13.33 19.65 6.22
CA ALA A 48 13.49 20.92 6.91
C ALA A 48 14.24 20.75 8.24
N SER A 49 13.89 19.73 9.03
CA SER A 49 14.55 19.41 10.29
C SER A 49 16.05 19.08 10.12
N PHE A 50 16.41 18.33 9.09
CA PHE A 50 17.81 18.04 8.78
C PHE A 50 18.58 19.27 8.30
N ILE A 51 17.95 20.16 7.51
CA ILE A 51 18.56 21.43 7.12
C ILE A 51 18.85 22.28 8.35
N ILE A 52 17.92 22.40 9.29
CA ILE A 52 18.11 23.15 10.55
C ILE A 52 19.28 22.58 11.36
N VAL A 53 19.38 21.25 11.48
CA VAL A 53 20.51 20.61 12.16
C VAL A 53 21.83 20.90 11.45
N GLY A 54 21.85 20.87 10.12
CA GLY A 54 23.04 21.23 9.34
C GLY A 54 23.50 22.66 9.61
N PHE A 55 22.57 23.62 9.69
CA PHE A 55 22.89 25.00 10.06
C PHE A 55 23.38 25.13 11.50
N LEU A 56 22.78 24.41 12.46
CA LEU A 56 23.22 24.39 13.85
C LEU A 56 24.65 23.85 14.00
N LEU A 57 24.98 22.79 13.28
CA LEU A 57 26.34 22.24 13.26
C LEU A 57 27.33 23.24 12.68
N ARG A 58 26.95 23.96 11.62
CA ARG A 58 27.80 25.01 11.05
C ARG A 58 28.01 26.19 11.98
N CYS A 59 26.95 26.66 12.66
CA CYS A 59 27.07 27.72 13.67
C CYS A 59 27.94 27.28 14.86
N GLY A 60 27.88 26.00 15.25
CA GLY A 60 28.74 25.44 16.29
C GLY A 60 30.22 25.42 15.90
N ASP A 61 30.54 25.09 14.66
CA ASP A 61 31.88 25.07 14.11
C ASP A 61 32.49 26.49 14.06
N GLU A 62 31.73 27.51 13.64
CA GLU A 62 32.12 28.91 13.66
C GLU A 62 32.31 29.46 15.08
N GLY A 63 31.43 29.07 16.01
CA GLY A 63 31.49 29.51 17.42
C GLY A 63 32.65 28.92 18.18
N THR A 64 33.12 27.73 17.82
CA THR A 64 34.27 27.06 18.50
C THR A 64 35.60 27.35 17.84
N GLY A 65 35.63 28.00 16.67
CA GLY A 65 36.87 28.35 15.95
C GLY A 65 37.66 27.15 15.43
N VAL A 66 37.10 25.94 15.47
CA VAL A 66 37.81 24.70 15.11
C VAL A 66 38.24 24.72 13.65
N GLY A 67 37.43 25.32 12.73
CA GLY A 67 37.78 25.45 11.33
C GLY A 67 38.97 26.39 11.08
N GLN A 68 39.11 27.46 11.86
CA GLN A 68 40.25 28.41 11.77
C GLN A 68 41.52 27.85 12.38
N GLU A 69 41.42 27.05 13.42
CA GLU A 69 42.60 26.44 14.08
C GLU A 69 43.19 25.28 13.26
N MET A 70 42.38 24.54 12.48
CA MET A 70 42.92 23.56 11.54
C MET A 70 43.75 24.21 10.41
N ALA A 71 43.38 25.41 9.98
CA ALA A 71 44.12 26.17 8.95
C ALA A 71 45.39 26.82 9.54
N SER A 72 45.40 27.16 10.84
CA SER A 72 46.55 27.80 11.51
C SER A 72 47.48 26.80 12.19
N ALA A 73 47.10 25.56 12.38
CA ALA A 73 47.91 24.51 13.03
C ALA A 73 49.20 24.12 12.26
N THR A 74 49.39 24.63 11.03
CA THR A 74 50.64 24.46 10.28
C THR A 74 51.76 25.41 10.72
N THR A 75 51.52 26.35 11.66
CA THR A 75 52.48 27.44 11.90
C THR A 75 52.86 27.71 13.36
N SER A 76 52.35 27.01 14.40
CA SER A 76 52.81 27.29 15.76
C SER A 76 52.87 26.08 16.71
N LEU A 77 54.10 25.79 17.11
CA LEU A 77 54.51 24.80 18.13
C LEU A 77 54.14 25.28 19.55
N HIS A 78 52.91 25.10 19.99
CA HIS A 78 52.56 25.14 21.41
C HIS A 78 51.77 23.89 21.79
N ALA A 79 52.50 22.88 22.23
CA ALA A 79 52.07 21.48 22.33
C ALA A 79 51.01 21.16 23.41
N ASN A 80 50.68 22.04 24.35
CA ASN A 80 49.87 21.65 25.51
C ASN A 80 48.39 21.98 25.48
N SER A 81 47.91 22.79 24.51
CA SER A 81 46.47 23.06 24.33
C SER A 81 45.83 22.21 23.25
N VAL A 82 46.64 21.61 22.37
CA VAL A 82 46.22 20.84 21.19
C VAL A 82 45.70 19.42 21.55
N LEU A 83 46.26 18.80 22.59
CA LEU A 83 45.94 17.43 22.98
C LEU A 83 44.49 17.23 23.49
N GLY A 84 43.94 18.22 24.18
CA GLY A 84 42.56 18.19 24.67
C GLY A 84 41.54 18.33 23.51
N ARG A 85 41.83 19.17 22.54
CA ARG A 85 40.95 19.49 21.39
C ARG A 85 40.96 18.39 20.32
N VAL A 86 42.12 17.76 20.06
CA VAL A 86 42.24 16.62 19.17
C VAL A 86 41.43 15.42 19.66
N SER A 87 41.36 15.21 20.99
CA SER A 87 40.54 14.14 21.56
C SER A 87 39.04 14.41 21.43
N LEU A 88 38.60 15.66 21.47
CA LEU A 88 37.21 16.07 21.28
C LEU A 88 36.80 15.90 19.82
N GLY A 89 37.62 16.33 18.87
CA GLY A 89 37.38 16.16 17.43
C GLY A 89 37.28 14.69 17.01
N LYS A 90 38.13 13.83 17.57
CA LYS A 90 38.05 12.38 17.31
C LYS A 90 36.73 11.77 17.85
N ARG A 91 36.31 12.17 19.05
CA ARG A 91 35.03 11.69 19.63
C ARG A 91 33.82 12.18 18.86
N LEU A 92 33.81 13.46 18.43
CA LEU A 92 32.78 14.03 17.57
C LEU A 92 32.72 13.29 16.21
N ASN A 93 33.87 13.02 15.60
CA ASN A 93 33.93 12.30 14.34
C ASN A 93 33.39 10.85 14.46
N HIS A 94 33.71 10.16 15.58
CA HIS A 94 33.15 8.82 15.83
C HIS A 94 31.64 8.85 16.06
N SER A 95 31.10 9.83 16.79
CA SER A 95 29.66 9.97 16.99
C SER A 95 28.94 10.31 15.68
N MET A 96 29.53 11.17 14.84
CA MET A 96 29.02 11.52 13.53
C MET A 96 29.00 10.30 12.58
N LEU A 97 30.06 9.51 12.59
CA LEU A 97 30.18 8.28 11.82
C LEU A 97 29.16 7.22 12.30
N LEU A 98 28.96 7.10 13.62
CA LEU A 98 27.94 6.24 14.21
C LEU A 98 26.52 6.64 13.78
N CYS A 99 26.21 7.94 13.88
CA CYS A 99 24.92 8.46 13.44
C CYS A 99 24.69 8.27 11.94
N SER A 100 25.71 8.49 11.10
CA SER A 100 25.64 8.24 9.65
C SER A 100 25.44 6.76 9.34
N ALA A 101 26.10 5.87 10.07
CA ALA A 101 25.92 4.43 9.90
C ALA A 101 24.53 3.97 10.30
N LEU A 102 23.99 4.47 11.42
CA LEU A 102 22.60 4.23 11.85
C LEU A 102 21.59 4.75 10.82
N PHE A 103 21.82 5.93 10.26
CA PHE A 103 20.96 6.51 9.24
C PHE A 103 21.01 5.68 7.95
N ALA A 104 22.19 5.26 7.51
CA ALA A 104 22.35 4.38 6.35
C ALA A 104 21.63 3.04 6.54
N LEU A 105 21.67 2.47 7.74
CA LEU A 105 20.96 1.25 8.09
C LEU A 105 19.44 1.46 8.07
N LEU A 106 18.96 2.60 8.56
CA LEU A 106 17.54 2.97 8.48
C LEU A 106 17.06 3.11 7.02
N VAL A 107 17.83 3.80 6.18
CA VAL A 107 17.53 3.95 4.75
C VAL A 107 17.53 2.60 4.04
N ALA A 108 18.52 1.74 4.33
CA ALA A 108 18.58 0.40 3.79
C ALA A 108 17.36 -0.46 4.19
N ASN A 109 16.96 -0.40 5.47
CA ASN A 109 15.77 -1.09 5.97
C ASN A 109 14.49 -0.55 5.33
N LEU A 110 14.36 0.77 5.20
CA LEU A 110 13.21 1.39 4.55
C LEU A 110 13.12 0.98 3.07
N THR A 111 14.26 0.96 2.37
CA THR A 111 14.33 0.51 0.97
C THR A 111 13.93 -0.97 0.86
N LEU A 112 14.38 -1.80 1.78
CA LEU A 112 14.02 -3.22 1.81
C LEU A 112 12.50 -3.41 1.98
N ILE A 113 11.88 -2.67 2.89
CA ILE A 113 10.44 -2.71 3.11
C ILE A 113 9.67 -2.16 1.90
N MET A 114 10.10 -1.01 1.35
CA MET A 114 9.37 -0.32 0.27
C MET A 114 9.55 -0.94 -1.12
N VAL A 115 10.67 -1.63 -1.37
CA VAL A 115 10.99 -2.20 -2.69
C VAL A 115 10.88 -3.72 -2.68
N VAL A 116 11.50 -4.39 -1.70
CA VAL A 116 11.56 -5.87 -1.69
C VAL A 116 10.31 -6.49 -1.07
N GLN A 117 9.76 -5.87 -0.03
CA GLN A 117 8.58 -6.37 0.69
C GLN A 117 7.30 -5.59 0.34
N ALA A 118 7.33 -4.73 -0.68
CA ALA A 118 6.18 -3.92 -1.09
C ALA A 118 4.95 -4.78 -1.38
N ASP A 119 5.12 -5.82 -2.19
CA ASP A 119 4.05 -6.74 -2.57
C ASP A 119 3.43 -7.47 -1.37
N TYR A 120 4.26 -7.85 -0.40
CA TYR A 120 3.78 -8.50 0.82
C TYR A 120 2.88 -7.57 1.64
N TYR A 121 3.31 -6.32 1.86
CA TYR A 121 2.53 -5.35 2.65
C TYR A 121 1.31 -4.81 1.90
N GLN A 122 1.38 -4.69 0.57
CA GLN A 122 0.24 -4.27 -0.25
C GLN A 122 -0.87 -5.32 -0.26
N ASN A 123 -0.50 -6.59 -0.32
CA ASN A 123 -1.45 -7.71 -0.37
C ASN A 123 -1.89 -8.21 1.02
N MET A 124 -1.50 -7.51 2.10
CA MET A 124 -1.93 -7.88 3.46
C MET A 124 -3.46 -7.74 3.62
N PRO A 125 -4.14 -8.76 4.12
CA PRO A 125 -5.57 -8.66 4.44
C PRO A 125 -5.81 -7.51 5.43
N GLY A 126 -6.74 -6.61 5.08
CA GLY A 126 -7.08 -5.47 5.93
C GLY A 126 -6.25 -4.20 5.71
N ASN A 127 -5.48 -4.11 4.63
CA ASN A 127 -4.83 -2.87 4.23
C ASN A 127 -5.88 -1.86 3.71
N ASN A 128 -6.29 -0.92 4.57
CA ASN A 128 -7.32 0.06 4.26
C ASN A 128 -7.00 0.94 3.03
N HIS A 129 -5.73 1.18 2.73
CA HIS A 129 -5.33 1.94 1.55
C HIS A 129 -5.60 1.18 0.25
N THR A 130 -5.30 -0.11 0.24
CA THR A 130 -5.58 -0.98 -0.91
C THR A 130 -7.08 -1.14 -1.10
N LEU A 131 -7.82 -1.38 -0.02
CA LEU A 131 -9.28 -1.50 -0.05
C LEU A 131 -9.96 -0.22 -0.56
N ALA A 132 -9.53 0.96 -0.10
CA ALA A 132 -10.07 2.24 -0.56
C ALA A 132 -9.74 2.53 -2.04
N LYS A 133 -8.58 2.11 -2.52
CA LYS A 133 -8.18 2.22 -3.93
C LYS A 133 -9.01 1.26 -4.80
N GLU A 134 -9.16 0.01 -4.36
CA GLU A 134 -9.96 -1.00 -5.05
C GLU A 134 -11.43 -0.59 -5.15
N ALA A 135 -12.00 -0.04 -4.08
CA ALA A 135 -13.38 0.43 -4.08
C ALA A 135 -13.63 1.59 -5.07
N ARG A 136 -12.60 2.33 -5.47
CA ARG A 136 -12.70 3.45 -6.42
C ARG A 136 -12.26 3.08 -7.84
N SER A 137 -11.79 1.88 -8.07
CA SER A 137 -11.36 1.39 -9.39
C SER A 137 -12.47 0.58 -10.02
N GLU A 138 -12.82 0.92 -11.26
CA GLU A 138 -13.76 0.14 -12.05
C GLU A 138 -13.10 -1.18 -12.46
N ARG A 139 -13.64 -2.28 -11.96
CA ARG A 139 -13.16 -3.63 -12.27
C ARG A 139 -13.84 -4.15 -13.52
N GLY A 140 -13.08 -4.72 -14.45
CA GLY A 140 -13.58 -5.23 -15.75
C GLY A 140 -14.74 -6.22 -15.61
N THR A 141 -15.54 -6.34 -16.64
CA THR A 141 -16.70 -7.23 -16.72
C THR A 141 -16.27 -8.67 -17.02
N ILE A 142 -16.92 -9.63 -16.39
CA ILE A 142 -16.78 -11.05 -16.75
C ILE A 142 -18.06 -11.49 -17.47
N ALA A 143 -17.92 -11.99 -18.69
CA ALA A 143 -19.05 -12.44 -19.50
C ALA A 143 -18.79 -13.84 -20.08
N THR A 144 -19.88 -14.54 -20.41
CA THR A 144 -19.83 -15.78 -21.17
C THR A 144 -19.57 -15.49 -22.64
N TYR A 145 -19.26 -16.55 -23.45
CA TYR A 145 -19.05 -16.44 -24.88
C TYR A 145 -20.28 -15.91 -25.62
N ASP A 146 -21.47 -16.23 -25.13
CA ASP A 146 -22.75 -15.77 -25.66
C ASP A 146 -23.26 -14.44 -25.12
N GLY A 147 -22.39 -13.71 -24.39
CA GLY A 147 -22.60 -12.33 -23.99
C GLY A 147 -23.41 -12.14 -22.69
N VAL A 148 -23.68 -13.21 -21.94
CA VAL A 148 -24.33 -13.07 -20.62
C VAL A 148 -23.33 -12.56 -19.60
N VAL A 149 -23.65 -11.44 -18.94
CA VAL A 149 -22.80 -10.83 -17.90
C VAL A 149 -22.91 -11.63 -16.61
N LEU A 150 -21.77 -12.19 -16.17
CA LEU A 150 -21.64 -12.96 -14.93
C LEU A 150 -21.24 -12.08 -13.75
N ALA A 151 -20.35 -11.11 -13.98
CA ALA A 151 -19.93 -10.15 -12.98
C ALA A 151 -19.65 -8.79 -13.63
N ARG A 152 -20.06 -7.70 -12.99
CA ARG A 152 -19.81 -6.31 -13.43
C ARG A 152 -19.59 -5.39 -12.25
N SER A 153 -18.97 -4.25 -12.49
CA SER A 153 -18.86 -3.17 -11.51
C SER A 153 -19.93 -2.13 -11.75
N VAL A 154 -20.64 -1.74 -10.70
CA VAL A 154 -21.66 -0.70 -10.73
C VAL A 154 -21.17 0.47 -9.90
N LYS A 155 -21.25 1.68 -10.46
CA LYS A 155 -20.81 2.89 -9.78
C LYS A 155 -21.90 3.39 -8.85
N GLU A 156 -21.53 3.57 -7.58
CA GLU A 156 -22.37 4.13 -6.53
C GLU A 156 -22.34 5.69 -6.52
N GLU A 157 -23.28 6.30 -5.82
CA GLU A 157 -23.42 7.76 -5.72
C GLU A 157 -22.20 8.43 -5.01
N ASP A 158 -21.52 7.70 -4.13
CA ASP A 158 -20.33 8.15 -3.41
C ASP A 158 -19.03 8.08 -4.24
N GLY A 159 -19.13 7.57 -5.49
CA GLY A 159 -18.02 7.41 -6.42
C GLY A 159 -17.21 6.13 -6.21
N THR A 160 -17.67 5.22 -5.38
CA THR A 160 -17.15 3.86 -5.26
C THR A 160 -17.80 2.93 -6.28
N TYR A 161 -17.21 1.74 -6.49
CA TYR A 161 -17.76 0.70 -7.36
C TYR A 161 -18.10 -0.51 -6.52
N GLU A 162 -19.33 -1.00 -6.68
CA GLU A 162 -19.79 -2.26 -6.11
C GLU A 162 -19.69 -3.37 -7.15
N ARG A 163 -19.29 -4.58 -6.73
CA ARG A 163 -19.23 -5.75 -7.60
C ARG A 163 -20.57 -6.47 -7.59
N GLU A 164 -21.25 -6.50 -8.74
CA GLU A 164 -22.56 -7.12 -8.92
C GLU A 164 -22.44 -8.41 -9.73
N TYR A 165 -23.23 -9.42 -9.35
CA TYR A 165 -23.32 -10.72 -10.04
C TYR A 165 -24.75 -10.93 -10.56
N PRO A 166 -25.12 -10.32 -11.72
CA PRO A 166 -26.48 -10.31 -12.20
C PRO A 166 -27.02 -11.69 -12.60
N ALA A 167 -26.13 -12.63 -12.90
CA ALA A 167 -26.51 -14.01 -13.25
C ALA A 167 -26.73 -14.90 -12.02
N GLY A 168 -26.61 -14.37 -10.80
CA GLY A 168 -26.89 -15.07 -9.55
C GLY A 168 -25.98 -16.26 -9.29
N ASP A 169 -26.50 -17.47 -9.37
CA ASP A 169 -25.78 -18.72 -9.13
C ASP A 169 -25.17 -19.34 -10.41
N LEU A 170 -25.43 -18.75 -11.58
CA LEU A 170 -24.89 -19.27 -12.85
C LEU A 170 -23.37 -19.20 -12.85
N ALA A 171 -22.72 -20.36 -12.96
CA ALA A 171 -21.27 -20.53 -12.97
C ALA A 171 -20.56 -19.93 -11.73
N SER A 172 -21.23 -19.79 -10.57
CA SER A 172 -20.69 -19.16 -9.37
C SER A 172 -19.35 -19.74 -8.91
N HIS A 173 -19.17 -21.07 -8.97
CA HIS A 173 -17.91 -21.73 -8.62
C HIS A 173 -16.75 -21.41 -9.59
N VAL A 174 -17.06 -21.09 -10.85
CA VAL A 174 -16.06 -20.72 -11.86
C VAL A 174 -15.70 -19.26 -11.73
N VAL A 175 -16.70 -18.39 -11.70
CA VAL A 175 -16.52 -16.94 -11.57
C VAL A 175 -15.88 -16.61 -10.23
N GLY A 176 -16.35 -17.27 -9.19
CA GLY A 176 -15.94 -16.99 -7.82
C GLY A 176 -16.60 -15.72 -7.27
N TYR A 177 -15.92 -15.07 -6.37
CA TYR A 177 -16.36 -13.84 -5.76
C TYR A 177 -15.17 -12.86 -5.61
N SER A 178 -15.48 -11.59 -5.49
CA SER A 178 -14.54 -10.53 -5.13
C SER A 178 -15.09 -9.78 -3.92
N SER A 179 -14.41 -9.88 -2.79
CA SER A 179 -14.83 -9.27 -1.54
C SER A 179 -13.66 -8.58 -0.83
N PRO A 180 -13.82 -7.34 -0.35
CA PRO A 180 -12.80 -6.65 0.43
C PRO A 180 -12.42 -7.38 1.73
N GLN A 181 -13.36 -8.16 2.30
CA GLN A 181 -13.15 -8.87 3.58
C GLN A 181 -12.58 -10.28 3.38
N PHE A 182 -13.01 -10.98 2.33
CA PHE A 182 -12.72 -12.40 2.13
C PHE A 182 -11.74 -12.66 0.98
N GLY A 183 -11.33 -11.57 0.30
CA GLY A 183 -10.45 -11.66 -0.87
C GLY A 183 -11.20 -12.10 -2.13
N ASN A 184 -10.46 -12.67 -3.07
CA ASN A 184 -10.97 -13.08 -4.38
C ASN A 184 -10.84 -14.59 -4.55
N SER A 185 -11.77 -15.19 -5.30
CA SER A 185 -11.73 -16.62 -5.67
C SER A 185 -12.05 -16.83 -7.16
N GLY A 186 -11.85 -18.05 -7.68
CA GLY A 186 -12.18 -18.40 -9.05
C GLY A 186 -11.50 -17.53 -10.11
N ILE A 187 -12.23 -17.19 -11.16
CA ILE A 187 -11.77 -16.29 -12.24
C ILE A 187 -11.47 -14.88 -11.71
N GLU A 188 -12.25 -14.40 -10.73
CA GLU A 188 -11.98 -13.12 -10.08
C GLU A 188 -10.58 -13.04 -9.47
N LYS A 189 -10.06 -14.16 -8.97
CA LYS A 189 -8.69 -14.26 -8.46
C LYS A 189 -7.68 -14.50 -9.57
N ALA A 190 -7.96 -15.44 -10.48
CA ALA A 190 -7.01 -15.85 -11.51
C ALA A 190 -6.67 -14.71 -12.50
N TYR A 191 -7.65 -13.85 -12.80
CA TYR A 191 -7.53 -12.70 -13.69
C TYR A 191 -7.60 -11.37 -12.94
N ASN A 192 -7.18 -11.36 -11.67
CA ASN A 192 -7.28 -10.18 -10.83
C ASN A 192 -6.57 -8.96 -11.42
N ASP A 193 -5.36 -9.13 -11.92
CA ASP A 193 -4.51 -8.04 -12.44
C ASP A 193 -5.08 -7.49 -13.76
N THR A 194 -5.60 -8.37 -14.63
CA THR A 194 -6.31 -8.01 -15.86
C THR A 194 -7.60 -7.25 -15.54
N LEU A 195 -8.41 -7.77 -14.61
CA LEU A 195 -9.67 -7.16 -14.19
C LEU A 195 -9.48 -5.82 -13.46
N LYS A 196 -8.32 -5.57 -12.84
CA LYS A 196 -7.96 -4.29 -12.24
C LYS A 196 -7.29 -3.34 -13.23
N GLY A 197 -6.90 -3.80 -14.42
CA GLY A 197 -6.18 -3.02 -15.41
C GLY A 197 -4.73 -2.73 -15.01
N GLU A 198 -4.14 -3.52 -14.13
CA GLU A 198 -2.74 -3.35 -13.69
C GLU A 198 -1.75 -3.64 -14.82
N GLU A 199 -2.16 -4.40 -15.84
CA GLU A 199 -1.37 -4.66 -17.05
C GLU A 199 -1.36 -3.47 -18.03
N ASN A 200 -2.20 -2.46 -17.84
CA ASN A 200 -2.39 -1.33 -18.76
C ASN A 200 -1.37 -0.20 -18.57
N PHE A 201 -0.31 -0.39 -17.78
CA PHE A 201 0.75 0.60 -17.60
C PHE A 201 1.68 0.69 -18.82
N ALA A 202 1.12 1.09 -19.97
CA ALA A 202 1.89 1.25 -21.21
C ALA A 202 2.54 2.64 -21.35
N SER A 203 2.16 3.63 -20.53
CA SER A 203 2.59 5.01 -20.65
C SER A 203 2.97 5.66 -19.31
N TRP A 204 3.91 6.62 -19.35
CA TRP A 204 4.23 7.47 -18.20
C TRP A 204 3.02 8.26 -17.68
N THR A 205 2.03 8.53 -18.54
CA THR A 205 0.77 9.18 -18.16
C THR A 205 -0.07 8.27 -17.25
N ASP A 206 -0.04 6.97 -17.47
CA ASP A 206 -0.79 5.99 -16.63
C ASP A 206 -0.16 5.86 -15.26
N VAL A 207 1.17 5.92 -15.19
CA VAL A 207 1.91 5.98 -13.92
C VAL A 207 1.56 7.26 -13.16
N LEU A 208 1.51 8.42 -13.81
CA LEU A 208 1.13 9.69 -13.18
C LEU A 208 -0.33 9.69 -12.72
N ASN A 209 -1.24 9.12 -13.49
CA ASN A 209 -2.65 8.98 -13.14
C ASN A 209 -2.82 8.04 -11.93
N SER A 210 -2.05 6.97 -11.86
CA SER A 210 -2.01 6.07 -10.71
C SER A 210 -1.54 6.79 -9.43
N PHE A 211 -0.54 7.68 -9.53
CA PHE A 211 -0.10 8.53 -8.41
C PHE A 211 -1.16 9.58 -8.03
N ALA A 212 -1.95 10.07 -8.98
CA ALA A 212 -3.06 10.99 -8.74
C ALA A 212 -4.31 10.30 -8.17
N GLY A 213 -4.29 8.97 -7.99
CA GLY A 213 -5.43 8.20 -7.49
C GLY A 213 -6.56 8.04 -8.52
N ILE A 214 -6.30 8.34 -9.80
CA ILE A 214 -7.22 8.10 -10.90
C ILE A 214 -7.04 6.64 -11.32
N GLY A 215 -8.02 5.79 -10.94
CA GLY A 215 -8.00 4.37 -11.30
C GLY A 215 -8.03 4.18 -12.81
N THR A 216 -7.20 3.30 -13.35
CA THR A 216 -7.36 2.78 -14.70
C THR A 216 -8.57 1.85 -14.72
N ALA A 217 -9.43 1.97 -15.75
CA ALA A 217 -10.52 1.01 -15.94
C ALA A 217 -9.95 -0.40 -16.16
N GLY A 218 -10.56 -1.40 -15.55
CA GLY A 218 -10.18 -2.78 -15.70
C GLY A 218 -10.50 -3.32 -17.11
N ASN A 219 -9.82 -4.39 -17.49
CA ASN A 219 -10.07 -5.07 -18.77
C ASN A 219 -11.16 -6.13 -18.58
N ASP A 220 -12.01 -6.27 -19.60
CA ASP A 220 -13.06 -7.28 -19.62
C ASP A 220 -12.51 -8.67 -19.92
N VAL A 221 -13.11 -9.69 -19.32
CA VAL A 221 -12.75 -11.10 -19.50
C VAL A 221 -13.96 -11.84 -20.09
N THR A 222 -13.78 -12.41 -21.28
CA THR A 222 -14.78 -13.26 -21.89
C THR A 222 -14.39 -14.73 -21.72
N LEU A 223 -15.27 -15.50 -21.08
CA LEU A 223 -15.09 -16.92 -20.85
C LEU A 223 -15.55 -17.72 -22.06
N THR A 224 -15.04 -18.94 -22.23
CA THR A 224 -15.50 -19.89 -23.23
C THR A 224 -16.84 -20.54 -22.88
N LEU A 225 -17.34 -20.29 -21.66
CA LEU A 225 -18.62 -20.84 -21.20
C LEU A 225 -19.80 -20.36 -22.06
N ASN A 226 -20.72 -21.27 -22.36
CA ASN A 226 -22.00 -20.94 -22.95
C ASN A 226 -23.08 -20.97 -21.87
N SER A 227 -23.83 -19.89 -21.71
CA SER A 227 -24.81 -19.74 -20.61
C SER A 227 -25.86 -20.84 -20.60
N LYS A 228 -26.36 -21.24 -21.79
CA LYS A 228 -27.40 -22.28 -21.93
C LYS A 228 -26.89 -23.67 -21.58
N ILE A 229 -25.66 -24.00 -22.00
CA ILE A 229 -25.04 -25.29 -21.69
C ILE A 229 -24.70 -25.34 -20.18
N GLN A 230 -24.22 -24.23 -19.64
CA GLN A 230 -23.92 -24.07 -18.20
C GLN A 230 -25.19 -24.29 -17.36
N GLN A 231 -26.31 -23.64 -17.73
CA GLN A 231 -27.58 -23.80 -17.03
C GLN A 231 -28.08 -25.26 -17.11
N ALA A 232 -28.02 -25.87 -18.28
CA ALA A 232 -28.42 -27.28 -18.44
C ALA A 232 -27.55 -28.22 -17.57
N ALA A 233 -26.25 -27.95 -17.45
CA ALA A 233 -25.37 -28.74 -16.61
C ALA A 233 -25.70 -28.55 -15.11
N GLN A 234 -26.03 -27.32 -14.67
CA GLN A 234 -26.46 -27.05 -13.29
C GLN A 234 -27.83 -27.72 -13.01
N ASP A 235 -28.78 -27.62 -13.91
CA ASP A 235 -30.09 -28.25 -13.76
C ASP A 235 -29.97 -29.78 -13.66
N ALA A 236 -29.07 -30.39 -14.44
CA ALA A 236 -28.82 -31.84 -14.39
C ALA A 236 -28.21 -32.30 -13.03
N LEU A 237 -27.53 -31.40 -12.32
CA LEU A 237 -26.97 -31.66 -11.00
C LEU A 237 -27.91 -31.29 -9.85
N ALA A 238 -29.08 -30.70 -10.15
CA ALA A 238 -29.99 -30.24 -9.10
C ALA A 238 -30.38 -31.36 -8.14
N GLY A 239 -30.22 -31.10 -6.83
CA GLY A 239 -30.49 -32.07 -5.75
C GLY A 239 -29.45 -33.18 -5.60
N ARG A 240 -28.32 -33.12 -6.29
CA ARG A 240 -27.22 -34.10 -6.20
C ARG A 240 -25.94 -33.38 -5.77
N LYS A 241 -24.98 -34.09 -5.17
CA LYS A 241 -23.62 -33.60 -4.92
C LYS A 241 -22.74 -34.14 -6.07
N GLY A 242 -22.05 -33.25 -6.78
CA GLY A 242 -21.17 -33.65 -7.88
C GLY A 242 -20.75 -32.50 -8.75
N ALA A 243 -20.00 -32.79 -9.80
CA ALA A 243 -19.56 -31.83 -10.80
C ALA A 243 -19.82 -32.34 -12.22
N CYS A 244 -20.06 -31.41 -13.15
CA CYS A 244 -20.24 -31.68 -14.59
C CYS A 244 -19.32 -30.72 -15.36
N VAL A 245 -18.53 -31.26 -16.28
CA VAL A 245 -17.69 -30.48 -17.20
C VAL A 245 -18.05 -30.86 -18.60
N VAL A 246 -18.36 -29.85 -19.44
CA VAL A 246 -18.62 -30.01 -20.86
C VAL A 246 -17.53 -29.32 -21.63
N MET A 247 -16.85 -30.05 -22.50
CA MET A 247 -15.71 -29.55 -23.26
C MET A 247 -15.87 -29.84 -24.73
N ASP A 248 -15.50 -28.93 -25.58
CA ASP A 248 -15.41 -29.15 -27.03
C ASP A 248 -14.16 -30.01 -27.32
N PRO A 249 -14.33 -31.17 -27.94
CA PRO A 249 -13.23 -32.10 -28.22
C PRO A 249 -12.24 -31.59 -29.27
N ASP A 250 -12.66 -30.68 -30.15
CA ASP A 250 -11.86 -30.20 -31.27
C ASP A 250 -10.95 -29.05 -30.84
N THR A 251 -11.45 -28.16 -29.96
CA THR A 251 -10.73 -26.97 -29.52
C THR A 251 -10.19 -27.07 -28.09
N GLY A 252 -10.72 -27.99 -27.28
CA GLY A 252 -10.43 -28.08 -25.86
C GLY A 252 -11.13 -27.01 -25.03
N ALA A 253 -12.00 -26.18 -25.64
CA ALA A 253 -12.69 -25.11 -24.91
C ALA A 253 -13.70 -25.68 -23.92
N ILE A 254 -13.71 -25.15 -22.69
CA ILE A 254 -14.70 -25.52 -21.68
C ILE A 254 -15.97 -24.74 -21.94
N LEU A 255 -17.04 -25.44 -22.30
CA LEU A 255 -18.36 -24.88 -22.62
C LEU A 255 -19.25 -24.77 -21.39
N ALA A 256 -19.10 -25.67 -20.44
CA ALA A 256 -19.74 -25.60 -19.13
C ALA A 256 -18.86 -26.26 -18.04
N MET A 257 -18.94 -25.73 -16.85
CA MET A 257 -18.30 -26.28 -15.63
C MET A 257 -19.23 -25.99 -14.45
N ALA A 258 -19.97 -26.99 -14.03
CA ALA A 258 -20.95 -26.88 -12.95
C ALA A 258 -20.52 -27.74 -11.76
N SER A 259 -20.73 -27.24 -10.56
CA SER A 259 -20.57 -27.95 -9.29
C SER A 259 -21.86 -27.81 -8.48
N ALA A 260 -22.25 -28.85 -7.77
CA ALA A 260 -23.42 -28.83 -6.90
C ALA A 260 -23.04 -29.37 -5.50
N PRO A 261 -23.49 -28.74 -4.44
CA PRO A 261 -24.45 -27.62 -4.38
C PRO A 261 -23.84 -26.30 -4.89
N THR A 262 -24.67 -25.45 -5.50
CA THR A 262 -24.29 -24.10 -5.95
C THR A 262 -24.59 -23.06 -4.88
N TYR A 263 -23.99 -21.88 -5.02
CA TYR A 263 -24.24 -20.72 -4.16
C TYR A 263 -24.49 -19.47 -5.00
N ASN A 264 -25.19 -18.50 -4.41
CA ASN A 264 -25.38 -17.20 -5.05
C ASN A 264 -24.17 -16.28 -4.75
N ALA A 265 -23.42 -15.93 -5.78
CA ALA A 265 -22.25 -15.04 -5.62
C ALA A 265 -22.62 -13.62 -5.17
N ALA A 266 -23.85 -13.17 -5.44
CA ALA A 266 -24.34 -11.85 -5.01
C ALA A 266 -24.50 -11.79 -3.47
N ASP A 267 -24.80 -12.91 -2.79
CA ASP A 267 -25.05 -13.00 -1.34
C ASP A 267 -23.91 -13.73 -0.61
N PHE A 268 -22.69 -13.59 -1.09
CA PHE A 268 -21.54 -14.35 -0.59
C PHE A 268 -21.30 -14.19 0.92
N ALA A 269 -21.58 -13.01 1.50
CA ALA A 269 -21.47 -12.79 2.95
C ALA A 269 -22.42 -13.71 3.74
N ALA A 270 -23.67 -13.85 3.30
CA ALA A 270 -24.65 -14.75 3.89
C ALA A 270 -24.25 -16.22 3.72
N VAL A 271 -23.65 -16.56 2.58
CA VAL A 271 -23.16 -17.92 2.29
C VAL A 271 -22.03 -18.30 3.24
N ILE A 272 -21.09 -17.40 3.54
CA ILE A 272 -20.02 -17.63 4.54
C ILE A 272 -20.59 -17.78 5.94
N GLU A 273 -21.55 -16.95 6.31
CA GLU A 273 -22.16 -17.03 7.64
C GLU A 273 -22.87 -18.40 7.83
N GLN A 274 -23.57 -18.86 6.81
CA GLN A 274 -24.18 -20.18 6.80
C GLN A 274 -23.14 -21.32 6.84
N ALA A 275 -22.04 -21.18 6.10
CA ALA A 275 -20.96 -22.17 6.09
C ALA A 275 -20.27 -22.27 7.46
N ASN A 276 -20.08 -21.14 8.13
CA ASN A 276 -19.51 -21.10 9.49
C ASN A 276 -20.48 -21.69 10.55
N ALA A 277 -21.79 -21.50 10.36
CA ALA A 277 -22.81 -22.05 11.24
C ALA A 277 -23.01 -23.57 11.07
N ASN A 278 -22.86 -24.08 9.83
CA ASN A 278 -23.05 -25.48 9.48
C ASN A 278 -21.97 -25.98 8.49
N PRO A 279 -20.75 -26.28 8.97
CA PRO A 279 -19.63 -26.65 8.10
C PRO A 279 -19.89 -27.93 7.27
N GLU A 280 -20.69 -28.89 7.80
CA GLU A 280 -20.97 -30.15 7.12
C GLU A 280 -21.92 -30.00 5.90
N ASN A 281 -22.69 -28.93 5.84
CA ASN A 281 -23.61 -28.60 4.76
C ASN A 281 -23.19 -27.37 3.97
N SER A 282 -21.92 -26.99 4.05
CA SER A 282 -21.39 -25.85 3.33
C SER A 282 -21.50 -26.04 1.81
N THR A 283 -21.98 -24.99 1.12
CA THR A 283 -22.00 -24.90 -0.34
C THR A 283 -20.67 -24.45 -0.93
N LEU A 284 -19.69 -24.15 -0.08
CA LEU A 284 -18.36 -23.63 -0.45
C LEU A 284 -17.29 -24.74 -0.59
N VAL A 285 -17.65 -26.00 -0.40
CA VAL A 285 -16.71 -27.15 -0.53
C VAL A 285 -16.68 -27.67 -1.94
#